data_1931b566ad351be6859fee1ef5be954d
#
_entry.id   1931b566ad351be6859fee1ef5be954d
#
_cell.length_a   1.000
_cell.length_b   1.000
_cell.length_c   1.000
_cell.angle_alpha   90.00
_cell.angle_beta   90.00
_cell.angle_gamma   90.00
#
_symmetry.space_group_name_H-M   'P 1'
#
loop_
_entity.id
_entity.type
_entity.pdbx_description
1 polymer ?
#
loop_
_entity_poly.entity_id
_entity_poly.type
_entity_poly.pdbx_seq_one_letter_code
_entity_poly.pdbx_strand_id
1 'polypeptide(L)'
;EHEAAISVLQRPFVHYVTDQPNEVKRHFFGLREAVPHMKGVAIFDRLEQGLPSDIGAKGFMWKRREIENYLCYPEVLESYAVASGKDASPGPLFASAFSDSRKKAMREAIEEVTKAMETLGKGSPWDAATKVSEDFLIPLFKTFFKKLGLYNVMDKKNFHELARFIPKDKIDLEVKEMLDSIVAIAKLAKPRLD
;
A
#
# COMPACT_ATOMS: atom_id res chain seq x y z
N GLU A 1 -11.99 -4.49 -9.40
CA GLU A 1 -12.73 -3.79 -8.33
C GLU A 1 -13.51 -4.82 -7.54
N HIS A 2 -13.40 -4.76 -6.21
CA HIS A 2 -14.03 -5.74 -5.31
C HIS A 2 -15.26 -5.08 -4.66
N GLU A 3 -16.40 -5.09 -5.34
CA GLU A 3 -17.62 -4.36 -4.94
C GLU A 3 -18.05 -4.62 -3.49
N ALA A 4 -18.03 -5.90 -3.06
CA ALA A 4 -18.39 -6.26 -1.69
C ALA A 4 -17.41 -5.65 -0.65
N ALA A 5 -16.10 -5.59 -0.95
CA ALA A 5 -15.13 -4.96 -0.07
C ALA A 5 -15.28 -3.43 -0.02
N ILE A 6 -15.62 -2.79 -1.14
CA ILE A 6 -15.92 -1.36 -1.18
C ILE A 6 -17.01 -1.02 -0.18
N SER A 7 -18.13 -1.76 -0.19
CA SER A 7 -19.25 -1.54 0.73
C SER A 7 -18.82 -1.66 2.20
N VAL A 8 -18.02 -2.67 2.54
CA VAL A 8 -17.52 -2.90 3.92
C VAL A 8 -16.52 -1.82 4.34
N LEU A 9 -15.66 -1.38 3.41
CA LEU A 9 -14.58 -0.44 3.69
C LEU A 9 -14.95 1.04 3.53
N GLN A 10 -16.19 1.37 3.17
CA GLN A 10 -16.64 2.77 3.10
C GLN A 10 -16.58 3.50 4.44
N ARG A 11 -16.88 2.81 5.55
CA ARG A 11 -16.91 3.38 6.91
C ARG A 11 -16.34 2.39 7.93
N PRO A 12 -15.10 1.92 7.79
CA PRO A 12 -14.52 1.00 8.74
C PRO A 12 -14.15 1.73 10.02
N PHE A 13 -14.29 1.04 11.15
CA PHE A 13 -13.57 1.44 12.35
C PHE A 13 -12.16 0.90 12.24
N VAL A 14 -11.19 1.79 12.12
CA VAL A 14 -9.76 1.44 11.96
C VAL A 14 -8.97 1.93 13.16
N HIS A 15 -8.15 1.05 13.72
CA HIS A 15 -7.17 1.37 14.75
C HIS A 15 -5.78 0.88 14.32
N TYR A 16 -4.80 1.77 14.35
CA TYR A 16 -3.43 1.45 13.97
C TYR A 16 -2.64 0.92 15.17
N VAL A 17 -2.03 -0.26 15.01
CA VAL A 17 -1.36 -0.99 16.10
C VAL A 17 0.15 -1.19 15.88
N THR A 18 0.72 -0.53 14.87
CA THR A 18 2.17 -0.51 14.58
C THR A 18 2.84 -1.90 14.60
N ASP A 19 2.24 -2.87 13.90
CA ASP A 19 2.71 -4.26 13.80
C ASP A 19 2.95 -4.99 15.14
N GLN A 20 2.17 -4.63 16.17
CA GLN A 20 2.26 -5.23 17.49
C GLN A 20 1.04 -6.10 17.80
N PRO A 21 1.12 -7.43 17.68
CA PRO A 21 -0.01 -8.34 17.95
C PRO A 21 -0.60 -8.21 19.36
N ASN A 22 0.25 -7.92 20.36
CA ASN A 22 -0.22 -7.72 21.74
C ASN A 22 -1.09 -6.47 21.88
N GLU A 23 -0.85 -5.41 21.10
CA GLU A 23 -1.69 -4.22 21.09
C GLU A 23 -3.06 -4.53 20.47
N VAL A 24 -3.11 -5.34 19.41
CA VAL A 24 -4.37 -5.85 18.86
C VAL A 24 -5.15 -6.59 19.91
N LYS A 25 -4.50 -7.54 20.61
CA LYS A 25 -5.12 -8.33 21.67
C LYS A 25 -5.73 -7.44 22.73
N ARG A 26 -4.94 -6.52 23.30
CA ARG A 26 -5.37 -5.59 24.36
C ARG A 26 -6.54 -4.73 23.89
N HIS A 27 -6.42 -4.12 22.72
CA HIS A 27 -7.44 -3.22 22.17
C HIS A 27 -8.75 -3.95 21.85
N PHE A 28 -8.65 -5.10 21.17
CA PHE A 28 -9.81 -5.88 20.75
C PHE A 28 -10.61 -6.42 21.95
N PHE A 29 -9.93 -6.99 22.94
CA PHE A 29 -10.59 -7.49 24.14
C PHE A 29 -11.22 -6.36 24.98
N GLY A 30 -10.54 -5.21 25.11
CA GLY A 30 -11.11 -4.04 25.75
C GLY A 30 -12.41 -3.54 25.08
N LEU A 31 -12.43 -3.51 23.74
CA LEU A 31 -13.66 -3.15 23.01
C LEU A 31 -14.77 -4.20 23.16
N ARG A 32 -14.43 -5.47 23.26
CA ARG A 32 -15.40 -6.56 23.44
C ARG A 32 -16.09 -6.54 24.81
N GLU A 33 -15.52 -5.91 25.81
CA GLU A 33 -16.22 -5.68 27.07
C GLU A 33 -17.51 -4.84 26.87
N ALA A 34 -17.44 -3.84 25.98
CA ALA A 34 -18.60 -3.01 25.65
C ALA A 34 -19.46 -3.61 24.50
N VAL A 35 -18.85 -4.36 23.58
CA VAL A 35 -19.53 -4.95 22.42
C VAL A 35 -19.15 -6.44 22.30
N PRO A 36 -19.77 -7.36 23.08
CA PRO A 36 -19.35 -8.77 23.17
C PRO A 36 -19.36 -9.53 21.85
N HIS A 37 -20.22 -9.12 20.90
CA HIS A 37 -20.35 -9.78 19.59
C HIS A 37 -19.50 -9.14 18.49
N MET A 38 -18.63 -8.19 18.85
CA MET A 38 -17.75 -7.51 17.91
C MET A 38 -16.89 -8.52 17.13
N LYS A 39 -16.76 -8.29 15.82
CA LYS A 39 -15.83 -8.98 14.94
C LYS A 39 -14.72 -8.01 14.53
N GLY A 40 -13.51 -8.52 14.38
CA GLY A 40 -12.35 -7.71 14.01
C GLY A 40 -11.43 -8.47 13.06
N VAL A 41 -10.77 -7.69 12.22
CA VAL A 41 -9.67 -8.14 11.37
C VAL A 41 -8.44 -7.34 11.76
N ALA A 42 -7.31 -8.01 11.91
CA ALA A 42 -6.01 -7.39 12.10
C ALA A 42 -5.09 -7.77 10.93
N ILE A 43 -4.50 -6.79 10.30
CA ILE A 43 -3.61 -6.98 9.15
C ILE A 43 -2.24 -6.42 9.52
N PHE A 44 -1.20 -7.23 9.32
CA PHE A 44 0.18 -6.92 9.68
C PHE A 44 1.08 -6.99 8.46
N ASP A 45 2.11 -6.19 8.47
CA ASP A 45 3.28 -6.42 7.65
C ASP A 45 3.94 -7.75 8.02
N ARG A 46 4.84 -8.26 7.21
CA ARG A 46 5.48 -9.54 7.45
C ARG A 46 6.35 -9.51 8.70
N LEU A 47 5.85 -10.15 9.77
CA LEU A 47 6.55 -10.30 11.03
C LEU A 47 7.56 -11.45 10.95
N GLU A 48 8.70 -11.32 11.63
CA GLU A 48 9.74 -12.37 11.67
C GLU A 48 9.30 -13.60 12.45
N GLN A 49 8.51 -13.42 13.52
CA GLN A 49 8.07 -14.49 14.40
C GLN A 49 6.69 -15.08 14.03
N GLY A 50 6.09 -14.60 12.91
CA GLY A 50 4.74 -14.98 12.55
C GLY A 50 3.66 -14.37 13.46
N LEU A 51 2.40 -14.72 13.19
CA LEU A 51 1.26 -14.22 13.95
C LEU A 51 0.92 -15.16 15.11
N PRO A 52 0.77 -14.64 16.35
CA PRO A 52 0.19 -15.42 17.44
C PRO A 52 -1.25 -15.86 17.13
N SER A 53 -1.63 -17.05 17.59
CA SER A 53 -2.95 -17.62 17.33
C SER A 53 -4.09 -16.95 18.11
N ASP A 54 -3.79 -16.25 19.21
CA ASP A 54 -4.78 -15.77 20.18
C ASP A 54 -4.86 -14.24 20.29
N ILE A 55 -4.80 -13.52 19.18
CA ILE A 55 -4.93 -12.05 19.17
C ILE A 55 -6.37 -11.56 19.34
N GLY A 56 -7.34 -12.49 19.39
CA GLY A 56 -8.76 -12.17 19.55
C GLY A 56 -9.48 -11.83 18.25
N ALA A 57 -8.92 -10.96 17.43
CA ALA A 57 -9.38 -10.68 16.07
C ALA A 57 -8.88 -11.75 15.08
N LYS A 58 -9.45 -11.80 13.88
CA LYS A 58 -8.90 -12.61 12.79
C LYS A 58 -7.62 -11.95 12.27
N GLY A 59 -6.47 -12.56 12.54
CA GLY A 59 -5.18 -12.06 12.10
C GLY A 59 -4.84 -12.47 10.68
N PHE A 60 -4.28 -11.54 9.92
CA PHE A 60 -3.65 -11.74 8.63
C PHE A 60 -2.29 -11.07 8.61
N MET A 61 -1.38 -11.62 7.82
CA MET A 61 -0.04 -11.09 7.64
C MET A 61 0.32 -11.19 6.16
N TRP A 62 0.87 -10.12 5.60
CA TRP A 62 1.32 -10.11 4.22
C TRP A 62 2.47 -11.11 4.00
N LYS A 63 2.47 -11.81 2.86
CA LYS A 63 3.59 -12.67 2.45
C LYS A 63 4.80 -11.86 2.00
N ARG A 64 4.56 -10.71 1.36
CA ARG A 64 5.61 -9.72 1.07
C ARG A 64 5.93 -8.93 2.32
N ARG A 65 7.05 -8.19 2.31
CA ARG A 65 7.56 -7.47 3.49
C ARG A 65 6.53 -6.49 4.06
N GLU A 66 5.85 -5.75 3.20
CA GLU A 66 4.84 -4.75 3.55
C GLU A 66 3.83 -4.59 2.41
N ILE A 67 2.71 -3.91 2.67
CA ILE A 67 1.65 -3.72 1.67
C ILE A 67 2.15 -2.96 0.43
N GLU A 68 3.10 -2.05 0.58
CA GLU A 68 3.68 -1.27 -0.50
C GLU A 68 4.38 -2.13 -1.57
N ASN A 69 4.83 -3.34 -1.23
CA ASN A 69 5.39 -4.28 -2.21
C ASN A 69 4.37 -4.71 -3.29
N TYR A 70 3.07 -4.63 -2.99
CA TYR A 70 1.99 -4.94 -3.94
C TYR A 70 1.63 -3.76 -4.84
N LEU A 71 2.17 -2.58 -4.56
CA LEU A 71 1.99 -1.35 -5.34
C LEU A 71 3.23 -1.01 -6.18
N CYS A 72 4.38 -1.60 -5.84
CA CYS A 72 5.67 -1.23 -6.38
C CYS A 72 6.00 -2.05 -7.64
N TYR A 73 5.58 -1.53 -8.81
CA TYR A 73 5.92 -2.07 -10.13
C TYR A 73 6.38 -0.94 -11.05
N PRO A 74 7.37 -1.16 -11.94
CA PRO A 74 7.86 -0.11 -12.84
C PRO A 74 6.75 0.59 -13.62
N GLU A 75 5.82 -0.19 -14.19
CA GLU A 75 4.69 0.33 -14.97
C GLU A 75 3.68 1.15 -14.14
N VAL A 76 3.51 0.83 -12.85
CA VAL A 76 2.68 1.60 -11.92
C VAL A 76 3.32 2.95 -11.65
N LEU A 77 4.62 2.97 -11.39
CA LEU A 77 5.39 4.19 -11.13
C LEU A 77 5.44 5.09 -12.38
N GLU A 78 5.64 4.51 -13.57
CA GLU A 78 5.59 5.27 -14.83
C GLU A 78 4.19 5.85 -15.09
N SER A 79 3.13 5.08 -14.83
CA SER A 79 1.74 5.53 -14.98
C SER A 79 1.40 6.65 -14.02
N TYR A 80 1.86 6.56 -12.77
CA TYR A 80 1.77 7.66 -11.81
C TYR A 80 2.50 8.92 -12.32
N ALA A 81 3.72 8.77 -12.81
CA ALA A 81 4.51 9.90 -13.31
C ALA A 81 3.78 10.67 -14.42
N VAL A 82 3.16 9.95 -15.35
CA VAL A 82 2.36 10.55 -16.42
C VAL A 82 1.11 11.23 -15.85
N ALA A 83 0.36 10.55 -14.99
CA ALA A 83 -0.89 11.05 -14.44
C ALA A 83 -0.70 12.28 -13.55
N SER A 84 0.36 12.29 -12.73
CA SER A 84 0.68 13.41 -11.82
C SER A 84 1.02 14.72 -12.52
N GLY A 85 1.18 14.70 -13.83
CA GLY A 85 1.47 15.88 -14.65
C GLY A 85 0.32 16.36 -15.53
N LYS A 86 -0.83 15.68 -15.54
CA LYS A 86 -1.93 16.00 -16.47
C LYS A 86 -2.45 17.43 -16.31
N ASP A 87 -2.62 17.86 -15.05
CA ASP A 87 -3.16 19.20 -14.76
C ASP A 87 -2.11 20.32 -14.95
N ALA A 88 -0.83 19.96 -15.02
CA ALA A 88 0.28 20.89 -15.23
C ALA A 88 0.72 20.98 -16.70
N SER A 89 0.05 20.27 -17.61
CA SER A 89 0.39 20.31 -19.04
C SER A 89 0.07 21.68 -19.64
N PRO A 90 1.01 22.28 -20.39
CA PRO A 90 0.81 23.58 -21.02
C PRO A 90 -0.19 23.59 -22.19
N GLY A 91 -0.98 22.54 -22.34
CA GLY A 91 -2.04 22.41 -23.35
C GLY A 91 -1.90 21.15 -24.20
N PRO A 92 -2.94 20.81 -25.00
CA PRO A 92 -3.01 19.53 -25.74
C PRO A 92 -1.83 19.30 -26.70
N LEU A 93 -1.29 20.37 -27.29
CA LEU A 93 -0.18 20.29 -28.25
C LEU A 93 1.11 19.75 -27.61
N PHE A 94 1.32 20.02 -26.33
CA PHE A 94 2.54 19.62 -25.59
C PHE A 94 2.31 18.44 -24.66
N ALA A 95 1.10 17.93 -24.55
CA ALA A 95 0.72 16.90 -23.58
C ALA A 95 1.54 15.61 -23.74
N SER A 96 1.81 15.16 -24.99
CA SER A 96 2.62 13.98 -25.24
C SER A 96 4.07 14.18 -24.80
N ALA A 97 4.72 15.25 -25.27
CA ALA A 97 6.11 15.53 -24.91
C ALA A 97 6.29 15.73 -23.40
N PHE A 98 5.30 16.33 -22.74
CA PHE A 98 5.28 16.50 -21.29
C PHE A 98 5.16 15.16 -20.55
N SER A 99 4.26 14.28 -21.02
CA SER A 99 4.11 12.92 -20.49
C SER A 99 5.38 12.08 -20.66
N ASP A 100 5.99 12.14 -21.84
CA ASP A 100 7.22 11.42 -22.17
C ASP A 100 8.40 11.90 -21.30
N SER A 101 8.51 13.19 -21.07
CA SER A 101 9.53 13.77 -20.18
C SER A 101 9.38 13.27 -18.74
N ARG A 102 8.16 13.23 -18.22
CA ARG A 102 7.90 12.72 -16.85
C ARG A 102 8.15 11.23 -16.73
N LYS A 103 7.73 10.46 -17.74
CA LYS A 103 8.00 9.03 -17.82
C LYS A 103 9.51 8.74 -17.86
N LYS A 104 10.26 9.50 -18.64
CA LYS A 104 11.73 9.43 -18.70
C LYS A 104 12.35 9.74 -17.33
N ALA A 105 11.94 10.83 -16.69
CA ALA A 105 12.43 11.22 -15.37
C ALA A 105 12.16 10.12 -14.31
N MET A 106 11.02 9.44 -14.37
CA MET A 106 10.71 8.33 -13.47
C MET A 106 11.63 7.14 -13.72
N ARG A 107 11.85 6.74 -14.98
CA ARG A 107 12.77 5.65 -15.34
C ARG A 107 14.19 5.92 -14.85
N GLU A 108 14.69 7.11 -15.10
CA GLU A 108 16.00 7.52 -14.62
C GLU A 108 16.10 7.51 -13.08
N ALA A 109 15.02 7.91 -12.39
CA ALA A 109 14.97 7.85 -10.94
C ALA A 109 14.95 6.40 -10.42
N ILE A 110 14.20 5.50 -11.10
CA ILE A 110 14.19 4.07 -10.78
C ILE A 110 15.61 3.48 -10.92
N GLU A 111 16.28 3.74 -12.04
CA GLU A 111 17.65 3.25 -12.29
C GLU A 111 18.63 3.77 -11.23
N GLU A 112 18.61 5.06 -10.94
CA GLU A 112 19.49 5.71 -9.96
C GLU A 112 19.32 5.12 -8.56
N VAL A 113 18.07 4.98 -8.09
CA VAL A 113 17.79 4.46 -6.76
C VAL A 113 18.05 2.96 -6.67
N THR A 114 17.71 2.18 -7.70
CA THR A 114 18.02 0.75 -7.74
C THR A 114 19.53 0.51 -7.65
N LYS A 115 20.32 1.25 -8.40
CA LYS A 115 21.79 1.16 -8.34
C LYS A 115 22.33 1.56 -6.95
N ALA A 116 21.75 2.57 -6.34
CA ALA A 116 22.13 2.96 -4.97
C ALA A 116 21.81 1.84 -3.96
N MET A 117 20.65 1.19 -4.08
CA MET A 117 20.28 0.04 -3.25
C MET A 117 21.24 -1.13 -3.40
N GLU A 118 21.60 -1.49 -4.65
CA GLU A 118 22.60 -2.52 -4.95
C GLU A 118 23.94 -2.22 -4.29
N THR A 119 24.42 -0.97 -4.43
CA THR A 119 25.68 -0.52 -3.82
C THR A 119 25.65 -0.62 -2.29
N LEU A 120 24.48 -0.42 -1.67
CA LEU A 120 24.29 -0.53 -0.23
C LEU A 120 23.97 -1.96 0.25
N GLY A 121 23.91 -2.93 -0.65
CA GLY A 121 23.56 -4.32 -0.33
C GLY A 121 22.12 -4.54 0.12
N LYS A 122 21.19 -3.65 -0.28
CA LYS A 122 19.77 -3.70 0.13
C LYS A 122 18.90 -4.62 -0.75
N GLY A 123 19.49 -5.30 -1.72
CA GLY A 123 18.75 -6.15 -2.65
C GLY A 123 17.97 -5.37 -3.71
N SER A 124 17.11 -6.08 -4.43
CA SER A 124 16.28 -5.49 -5.49
C SER A 124 15.01 -4.86 -4.91
N PRO A 125 14.56 -3.68 -5.41
CA PRO A 125 13.29 -3.11 -5.01
C PRO A 125 12.08 -3.98 -5.39
N TRP A 126 12.26 -4.93 -6.28
CA TRP A 126 11.20 -5.83 -6.74
C TRP A 126 11.07 -7.12 -5.91
N ASP A 127 11.99 -7.35 -4.97
CA ASP A 127 11.96 -8.52 -4.12
C ASP A 127 10.89 -8.41 -3.04
N ALA A 128 10.20 -9.53 -2.81
CA ALA A 128 9.16 -9.62 -1.78
C ALA A 128 9.67 -9.38 -0.35
N ALA A 129 10.99 -9.49 -0.13
CA ALA A 129 11.62 -9.30 1.18
C ALA A 129 12.11 -7.86 1.42
N THR A 130 12.15 -7.02 0.40
CA THR A 130 12.64 -5.64 0.52
C THR A 130 11.62 -4.77 1.24
N LYS A 131 12.08 -3.92 2.17
CA LYS A 131 11.26 -2.88 2.79
C LYS A 131 11.12 -1.70 1.83
N VAL A 132 10.27 -1.89 0.82
CA VAL A 132 10.21 -1.03 -0.36
C VAL A 132 9.78 0.41 -0.06
N SER A 133 8.97 0.62 0.97
CA SER A 133 8.54 1.98 1.34
C SER A 133 9.72 2.87 1.72
N GLU A 134 10.63 2.38 2.55
CA GLU A 134 11.76 3.14 3.08
C GLU A 134 13.00 3.06 2.18
N ASP A 135 13.30 1.86 1.68
CA ASP A 135 14.54 1.62 0.94
C ASP A 135 14.45 2.09 -0.52
N PHE A 136 13.26 2.15 -1.09
CA PHE A 136 13.06 2.48 -2.49
C PHE A 136 12.08 3.64 -2.75
N LEU A 137 10.80 3.56 -2.31
CA LEU A 137 9.80 4.54 -2.70
C LEU A 137 10.07 5.96 -2.18
N ILE A 138 10.52 6.11 -0.92
CA ILE A 138 10.90 7.43 -0.38
C ILE A 138 12.04 8.06 -1.20
N PRO A 139 13.21 7.41 -1.39
CA PRO A 139 14.28 7.98 -2.21
C PRO A 139 13.88 8.14 -3.67
N LEU A 140 13.06 7.23 -4.24
CA LEU A 140 12.57 7.31 -5.61
C LEU A 140 11.79 8.61 -5.85
N PHE A 141 10.76 8.87 -5.06
CA PHE A 141 9.93 10.06 -5.26
C PHE A 141 10.70 11.35 -4.98
N LYS A 142 11.60 11.34 -4.02
CA LYS A 142 12.52 12.47 -3.80
C LYS A 142 13.38 12.75 -5.04
N THR A 143 13.96 11.71 -5.65
CA THR A 143 14.78 11.82 -6.86
C THR A 143 13.94 12.25 -8.07
N PHE A 144 12.77 11.63 -8.26
CA PHE A 144 11.85 11.95 -9.35
C PHE A 144 11.41 13.42 -9.34
N PHE A 145 10.90 13.91 -8.22
CA PHE A 145 10.48 15.32 -8.12
C PHE A 145 11.64 16.30 -8.23
N LYS A 146 12.82 15.94 -7.70
CA LYS A 146 14.05 16.74 -7.88
C LYS A 146 14.43 16.86 -9.37
N LYS A 147 14.37 15.76 -10.14
CA LYS A 147 14.64 15.78 -11.59
C LYS A 147 13.68 16.70 -12.36
N LEU A 148 12.45 16.81 -11.88
CA LEU A 148 11.45 17.71 -12.46
C LEU A 148 11.53 19.17 -11.97
N GLY A 149 12.37 19.48 -10.98
CA GLY A 149 12.39 20.78 -10.33
C GLY A 149 11.13 21.12 -9.52
N LEU A 150 10.42 20.08 -9.01
CA LEU A 150 9.18 20.19 -8.29
C LEU A 150 9.33 19.78 -6.82
N TYR A 151 8.41 20.25 -5.97
CA TYR A 151 8.28 19.73 -4.61
C TYR A 151 7.77 18.29 -4.62
N ASN A 152 8.33 17.46 -3.74
CA ASN A 152 7.84 16.09 -3.55
C ASN A 152 6.51 16.10 -2.81
N VAL A 153 5.47 15.61 -3.46
CA VAL A 153 4.11 15.45 -2.90
C VAL A 153 3.78 14.00 -2.55
N MET A 154 4.71 13.06 -2.83
CA MET A 154 4.55 11.64 -2.53
C MET A 154 5.35 11.26 -1.28
N ASP A 155 4.70 11.41 -0.14
CA ASP A 155 5.18 10.90 1.13
C ASP A 155 4.65 9.47 1.37
N LYS A 156 5.19 8.78 2.39
CA LYS A 156 4.76 7.42 2.78
C LYS A 156 3.25 7.32 2.97
N LYS A 157 2.60 8.34 3.55
CA LYS A 157 1.14 8.39 3.73
C LYS A 157 0.34 8.42 2.43
N ASN A 158 0.96 8.80 1.32
CA ASN A 158 0.33 8.95 0.00
C ASN A 158 0.61 7.75 -0.92
N PHE A 159 1.44 6.78 -0.53
CA PHE A 159 1.78 5.64 -1.39
C PHE A 159 0.56 4.81 -1.81
N HIS A 160 -0.52 4.83 -1.03
CA HIS A 160 -1.79 4.20 -1.40
C HIS A 160 -2.37 4.72 -2.73
N GLU A 161 -2.01 5.93 -3.17
CA GLU A 161 -2.44 6.47 -4.46
C GLU A 161 -1.92 5.66 -5.65
N LEU A 162 -0.80 4.95 -5.49
CA LEU A 162 -0.25 4.06 -6.52
C LEU A 162 -1.21 2.92 -6.88
N ALA A 163 -2.09 2.53 -5.96
CA ALA A 163 -3.06 1.48 -6.20
C ALA A 163 -3.97 1.76 -7.42
N ARG A 164 -4.22 3.03 -7.74
CA ARG A 164 -5.05 3.45 -8.88
C ARG A 164 -4.43 3.11 -10.24
N PHE A 165 -3.13 2.87 -10.26
CA PHE A 165 -2.34 2.63 -11.48
C PHE A 165 -2.01 1.15 -11.69
N ILE A 166 -2.41 0.27 -10.78
CA ILE A 166 -2.17 -1.17 -10.91
C ILE A 166 -3.11 -1.72 -12.00
N PRO A 167 -2.59 -2.33 -13.07
CA PRO A 167 -3.40 -3.04 -14.05
C PRO A 167 -4.22 -4.14 -13.39
N LYS A 168 -5.48 -4.31 -13.81
CA LYS A 168 -6.41 -5.28 -13.20
C LYS A 168 -5.87 -6.72 -13.21
N ASP A 169 -5.16 -7.10 -14.26
CA ASP A 169 -4.53 -8.41 -14.43
C ASP A 169 -3.30 -8.60 -13.53
N LYS A 170 -2.75 -7.52 -12.97
CA LYS A 170 -1.59 -7.54 -12.08
C LYS A 170 -1.94 -7.39 -10.60
N ILE A 171 -3.22 -7.28 -10.26
CA ILE A 171 -3.64 -7.30 -8.85
C ILE A 171 -3.31 -8.69 -8.29
N ASP A 172 -2.41 -8.73 -7.31
CA ASP A 172 -1.96 -9.97 -6.69
C ASP A 172 -3.14 -10.73 -6.07
N LEU A 173 -3.12 -12.07 -6.21
CA LEU A 173 -4.17 -12.93 -5.68
C LEU A 173 -4.31 -12.77 -4.17
N GLU A 174 -3.20 -12.58 -3.45
CA GLU A 174 -3.21 -12.38 -2.01
C GLU A 174 -4.02 -11.15 -1.59
N VAL A 175 -3.94 -10.05 -2.37
CA VAL A 175 -4.76 -8.85 -2.11
C VAL A 175 -6.26 -9.17 -2.25
N LYS A 176 -6.64 -9.97 -3.25
CA LYS A 176 -8.03 -10.40 -3.44
C LYS A 176 -8.50 -11.29 -2.30
N GLU A 177 -7.69 -12.29 -1.92
CA GLU A 177 -7.98 -13.20 -0.80
C GLU A 177 -8.12 -12.44 0.53
N MET A 178 -7.30 -11.41 0.74
CA MET A 178 -7.41 -10.54 1.91
C MET A 178 -8.74 -9.78 1.93
N LEU A 179 -9.13 -9.18 0.81
CA LEU A 179 -10.41 -8.47 0.68
C LEU A 179 -11.60 -9.41 0.87
N ASP A 180 -11.56 -10.62 0.28
CA ASP A 180 -12.58 -11.65 0.49
C ASP A 180 -12.71 -12.04 1.97
N SER A 181 -11.57 -12.15 2.65
CA SER A 181 -11.53 -12.49 4.07
C SER A 181 -12.12 -11.38 4.94
N ILE A 182 -11.85 -10.11 4.63
CA ILE A 182 -12.46 -8.96 5.30
C ILE A 182 -13.99 -9.00 5.13
N VAL A 183 -14.47 -9.24 3.91
CA VAL A 183 -15.91 -9.34 3.60
C VAL A 183 -16.54 -10.50 4.36
N ALA A 184 -15.88 -11.67 4.39
CA ALA A 184 -16.38 -12.84 5.11
C ALA A 184 -16.54 -12.57 6.61
N ILE A 185 -15.57 -11.89 7.24
CA ILE A 185 -15.64 -11.51 8.65
C ILE A 185 -16.72 -10.47 8.90
N ALA A 186 -16.86 -9.48 8.01
CA ALA A 186 -17.89 -8.45 8.13
C ALA A 186 -19.31 -9.04 8.07
N LYS A 187 -19.55 -10.06 7.25
CA LYS A 187 -20.83 -10.79 7.19
C LYS A 187 -21.19 -11.53 8.48
N LEU A 188 -20.21 -11.83 9.33
CA LEU A 188 -20.43 -12.46 10.64
C LEU A 188 -20.76 -11.42 11.73
N ALA A 189 -20.58 -10.14 11.45
CA ALA A 189 -20.92 -9.07 12.38
C ALA A 189 -22.44 -8.93 12.48
N LYS A 190 -22.92 -8.69 13.70
CA LYS A 190 -24.34 -8.36 13.94
C LYS A 190 -24.47 -6.85 14.09
N PRO A 191 -25.50 -6.23 13.49
CA PRO A 191 -25.79 -4.83 13.75
C PRO A 191 -25.95 -4.60 15.27
N ARG A 192 -25.49 -3.46 15.75
CA ARG A 192 -25.87 -3.04 17.10
C ARG A 192 -27.36 -2.72 17.08
N LEU A 193 -28.12 -3.46 17.89
CA LEU A 193 -29.50 -3.12 18.19
C LEU A 193 -29.45 -2.03 19.25
N ASP A 194 -29.77 -0.81 18.87
CA ASP A 194 -29.94 0.31 19.78
C ASP A 194 -31.22 0.13 20.59
#